data_f9a05ff0637f85de6fbf6138aca6206b
#
_entry.id   f9a05ff0637f85de6fbf6138aca6206b
#
_cell.length_a   1.000
_cell.length_b   1.000
_cell.length_c   1.000
_cell.angle_alpha   90.00
_cell.angle_beta   90.00
_cell.angle_gamma   90.00
#
_symmetry.space_group_name_H-M   'P 1'
#
loop_
_entity.id
_entity.type
_entity.pdbx_description
1 polymer ?
#
loop_
_entity_poly.entity_id
_entity_poly.type
_entity_poly.pdbx_seq_one_letter_code
_entity_poly.pdbx_strand_id
1 'polypeptide(L)'
;DPTHQCFSTGRASDRLRRWPVGQVSDKFVRAPIMTERPRRTPDQLRSRWWFDNPDHAGTTALCLERYMNYGLTRAELQSGRPIIGIAQTGSDLTPCNRHHLELAQRVKAGIRDAGGIPMEFPVHPIAEQSRRPTAALDRNLAYLGLVEILHGYPLDGVVLTTGCDKTTP
;
A
#
# COMPACT_ATOMS: atom_id res chain seq x y z
N ASP A 1 -29.17 -5.49 39.42
CA ASP A 1 -28.45 -6.74 39.38
C ASP A 1 -28.84 -7.52 38.11
N PRO A 2 -28.09 -7.45 37.01
CA PRO A 2 -28.34 -8.29 35.86
C PRO A 2 -27.30 -9.38 35.80
N THR A 3 -27.77 -10.55 36.05
CA THR A 3 -27.15 -11.86 36.04
C THR A 3 -26.37 -12.18 34.78
N HIS A 4 -25.15 -12.57 35.00
CA HIS A 4 -24.29 -13.27 34.02
C HIS A 4 -24.96 -14.57 33.53
N GLN A 5 -25.31 -14.62 32.25
CA GLN A 5 -25.59 -15.88 31.58
C GLN A 5 -24.30 -16.38 30.92
N CYS A 6 -23.74 -17.35 31.58
CA CYS A 6 -22.61 -18.15 31.09
C CYS A 6 -23.11 -19.09 29.97
N PHE A 7 -22.64 -18.94 28.74
CA PHE A 7 -22.91 -19.87 27.67
C PHE A 7 -22.10 -21.15 27.89
N SER A 8 -22.82 -22.25 28.07
CA SER A 8 -22.29 -23.60 28.20
C SER A 8 -21.57 -24.03 26.92
N THR A 9 -20.38 -24.59 27.12
CA THR A 9 -19.55 -25.25 26.10
C THR A 9 -20.25 -26.54 25.61
N GLY A 10 -20.98 -26.45 24.51
CA GLY A 10 -21.41 -27.60 23.72
C GLY A 10 -20.25 -28.07 22.86
N ARG A 11 -19.82 -29.32 23.07
CA ARG A 11 -18.87 -30.03 22.18
C ARG A 11 -19.46 -30.09 20.78
N ALA A 12 -18.88 -29.35 19.85
CA ALA A 12 -19.11 -29.54 18.43
C ALA A 12 -18.17 -30.65 17.95
N SER A 13 -18.63 -31.89 18.13
CA SER A 13 -18.05 -33.05 17.46
C SER A 13 -18.58 -33.12 16.03
N ASP A 14 -17.66 -33.33 15.09
CA ASP A 14 -17.86 -34.01 13.82
C ASP A 14 -18.96 -33.50 12.87
N ARG A 15 -18.72 -32.47 12.14
CA ARG A 15 -19.14 -32.38 10.74
C ARG A 15 -18.23 -31.41 9.95
N LEU A 16 -16.97 -31.73 9.81
CA LEU A 16 -16.19 -31.25 8.68
C LEU A 16 -16.73 -31.99 7.44
N ARG A 17 -17.78 -31.45 6.84
CA ARG A 17 -18.15 -31.84 5.49
C ARG A 17 -17.01 -31.44 4.60
N ARG A 18 -16.27 -32.44 4.10
CA ARG A 18 -15.36 -32.26 2.96
C ARG A 18 -16.16 -31.61 1.86
N TRP A 19 -15.83 -30.36 1.58
CA TRP A 19 -16.23 -29.76 0.33
C TRP A 19 -15.63 -30.62 -0.78
N PRO A 20 -16.46 -31.07 -1.76
CA PRO A 20 -15.85 -31.71 -2.92
C PRO A 20 -14.91 -30.70 -3.53
N VAL A 21 -13.64 -31.08 -3.63
CA VAL A 21 -12.69 -30.36 -4.48
C VAL A 21 -13.19 -30.60 -5.90
N GLY A 22 -14.18 -29.79 -6.30
CA GLY A 22 -14.62 -29.75 -7.68
C GLY A 22 -13.40 -29.41 -8.50
N GLN A 23 -13.15 -30.19 -9.53
CA GLN A 23 -12.16 -29.91 -10.54
C GLN A 23 -12.26 -28.42 -10.90
N VAL A 24 -11.29 -27.64 -10.46
CA VAL A 24 -11.06 -26.27 -10.94
C VAL A 24 -10.85 -26.48 -12.43
N SER A 25 -11.88 -26.15 -13.22
CA SER A 25 -11.78 -26.30 -14.66
C SER A 25 -10.60 -25.45 -15.11
N ASP A 26 -9.74 -26.00 -15.96
CA ASP A 26 -8.60 -25.34 -16.62
C ASP A 26 -8.97 -24.07 -17.41
N LYS A 27 -10.20 -23.58 -17.24
CA LYS A 27 -10.72 -22.34 -17.77
C LYS A 27 -10.46 -21.10 -16.93
N PHE A 28 -9.79 -21.20 -15.79
CA PHE A 28 -9.02 -20.06 -15.26
C PHE A 28 -7.79 -19.90 -16.15
N VAL A 29 -8.12 -19.73 -17.38
CA VAL A 29 -7.27 -19.32 -18.46
C VAL A 29 -6.46 -18.13 -17.98
N ARG A 30 -5.16 -18.37 -18.01
CA ARG A 30 -4.09 -17.39 -18.18
C ARG A 30 -4.68 -16.03 -18.54
N ALA A 31 -4.76 -15.15 -17.52
CA ALA A 31 -4.84 -13.74 -17.82
C ALA A 31 -3.80 -13.46 -18.91
N PRO A 32 -4.14 -12.77 -19.99
CA PRO A 32 -3.19 -12.51 -21.04
C PRO A 32 -1.93 -12.00 -20.38
N ILE A 33 -0.81 -12.67 -20.65
CA ILE A 33 0.51 -12.24 -20.18
C ILE A 33 0.54 -10.76 -20.49
N MET A 34 0.51 -9.94 -19.44
CA MET A 34 0.59 -8.49 -19.63
C MET A 34 1.84 -8.30 -20.48
N THR A 35 1.61 -7.90 -21.72
CA THR A 35 2.69 -7.56 -22.64
C THR A 35 3.64 -6.70 -21.83
N GLU A 36 4.88 -7.16 -21.65
CA GLU A 36 5.88 -6.49 -20.83
C GLU A 36 5.90 -5.02 -21.25
N ARG A 37 5.34 -4.19 -20.39
CA ARG A 37 5.46 -2.75 -20.63
C ARG A 37 6.93 -2.43 -20.65
N PRO A 38 7.42 -1.71 -21.65
CA PRO A 38 8.83 -1.38 -21.71
C PRO A 38 9.26 -0.75 -20.40
N ARG A 39 10.32 -1.27 -19.81
CA ARG A 39 10.87 -0.74 -18.55
C ARG A 39 11.26 0.71 -18.79
N ARG A 40 10.83 1.60 -17.91
CA ARG A 40 11.25 3.00 -17.96
C ARG A 40 12.76 3.07 -17.78
N THR A 41 13.41 3.86 -18.60
CA THR A 41 14.80 4.22 -18.38
C THR A 41 14.91 5.18 -17.19
N PRO A 42 16.07 5.27 -16.53
CA PRO A 42 16.28 6.21 -15.43
C PRO A 42 15.84 7.65 -15.77
N ASP A 43 16.02 8.08 -17.01
CA ASP A 43 15.64 9.41 -17.49
C ASP A 43 14.13 9.66 -17.53
N GLN A 44 13.34 8.61 -17.51
CA GLN A 44 11.87 8.67 -17.55
C GLN A 44 11.23 8.59 -16.16
N LEU A 45 12.04 8.50 -15.11
CA LEU A 45 11.55 8.44 -13.74
C LEU A 45 11.08 9.83 -13.27
N ARG A 46 9.91 9.89 -12.64
CA ARG A 46 9.38 11.13 -12.07
C ARG A 46 10.22 11.62 -10.89
N SER A 47 10.83 10.72 -10.14
CA SER A 47 11.67 11.02 -8.98
C SER A 47 12.89 11.88 -9.33
N ARG A 48 13.35 11.87 -10.57
CA ARG A 48 14.41 12.78 -11.03
C ARG A 48 14.05 14.25 -10.88
N TRP A 49 12.77 14.58 -10.96
CA TRP A 49 12.30 15.95 -10.72
C TRP A 49 12.78 16.52 -9.38
N TRP A 50 12.86 15.69 -8.36
CA TRP A 50 13.30 16.12 -7.04
C TRP A 50 14.80 15.92 -6.81
N PHE A 51 15.38 14.81 -7.28
CA PHE A 51 16.70 14.37 -6.84
C PHE A 51 17.81 14.55 -7.88
N ASP A 52 17.44 14.80 -9.13
CA ASP A 52 18.41 14.91 -10.22
C ASP A 52 17.88 15.79 -11.36
N ASN A 53 17.43 16.99 -11.01
CA ASN A 53 16.90 17.97 -11.97
C ASN A 53 17.96 19.05 -12.25
N PRO A 54 18.61 19.04 -13.42
CA PRO A 54 19.63 20.02 -13.75
C PRO A 54 19.08 21.44 -13.90
N ASP A 55 17.81 21.58 -14.29
CA ASP A 55 17.19 22.90 -14.51
C ASP A 55 16.81 23.58 -13.19
N HIS A 56 16.71 22.83 -12.09
CA HIS A 56 16.31 23.31 -10.77
C HIS A 56 17.26 22.83 -9.66
N ALA A 57 18.54 23.15 -9.78
CA ALA A 57 19.57 22.71 -8.85
C ALA A 57 19.32 23.08 -7.38
N GLY A 58 18.72 24.25 -7.13
CA GLY A 58 18.35 24.68 -5.78
C GLY A 58 17.28 23.80 -5.14
N THR A 59 16.23 23.45 -5.89
CA THR A 59 15.18 22.53 -5.44
C THR A 59 15.74 21.13 -5.21
N THR A 60 16.60 20.66 -6.11
CA THR A 60 17.29 19.37 -5.98
C THR A 60 18.13 19.32 -4.70
N ALA A 61 18.92 20.35 -4.42
CA ALA A 61 19.73 20.41 -3.20
C ALA A 61 18.85 20.37 -1.93
N LEU A 62 17.75 21.12 -1.92
CA LEU A 62 16.80 21.14 -0.80
C LEU A 62 16.15 19.77 -0.58
N CYS A 63 15.73 19.09 -1.66
CA CYS A 63 15.14 17.77 -1.57
C CYS A 63 16.16 16.74 -1.06
N LEU A 64 17.38 16.75 -1.60
CA LEU A 64 18.45 15.86 -1.15
C LEU A 64 18.71 16.04 0.34
N GLU A 65 18.90 17.26 0.82
CA GLU A 65 19.14 17.54 2.24
C GLU A 65 18.03 16.93 3.12
N ARG A 66 16.78 17.17 2.79
CA ARG A 66 15.64 16.69 3.59
C ARG A 66 15.55 15.18 3.65
N TYR A 67 15.73 14.51 2.52
CA TYR A 67 15.60 13.05 2.48
C TYR A 67 16.83 12.32 3.03
N MET A 68 18.00 12.94 3.02
CA MET A 68 19.18 12.41 3.70
C MET A 68 18.99 12.32 5.22
N ASN A 69 18.17 13.19 5.82
CA ASN A 69 17.82 13.11 7.24
C ASN A 69 17.04 11.84 7.61
N TYR A 70 16.48 11.14 6.63
CA TYR A 70 15.82 9.84 6.83
C TYR A 70 16.75 8.64 6.61
N GLY A 71 18.05 8.86 6.55
CA GLY A 71 19.03 7.79 6.37
C GLY A 71 19.24 7.33 4.93
N LEU A 72 18.67 8.02 3.95
CA LEU A 72 18.96 7.82 2.54
C LEU A 72 20.23 8.58 2.17
N THR A 73 21.08 7.99 1.33
CA THR A 73 22.29 8.67 0.88
C THR A 73 22.03 9.43 -0.43
N ARG A 74 22.79 10.47 -0.68
CA ARG A 74 22.77 11.19 -1.95
C ARG A 74 22.99 10.25 -3.14
N ALA A 75 23.95 9.35 -3.02
CA ALA A 75 24.25 8.36 -4.06
C ALA A 75 23.05 7.46 -4.35
N GLU A 76 22.30 7.05 -3.32
CA GLU A 76 21.09 6.26 -3.49
C GLU A 76 19.98 7.06 -4.20
N LEU A 77 19.71 8.29 -3.76
CA LEU A 77 18.67 9.14 -4.33
C LEU A 77 18.94 9.53 -5.80
N GLN A 78 20.20 9.67 -6.17
CA GLN A 78 20.62 10.01 -7.54
C GLN A 78 21.02 8.78 -8.38
N SER A 79 20.81 7.57 -7.86
CA SER A 79 21.22 6.32 -8.53
C SER A 79 20.39 5.93 -9.77
N GLY A 80 19.31 6.64 -10.06
CA GLY A 80 18.34 6.24 -11.10
C GLY A 80 17.46 5.05 -10.72
N ARG A 81 17.43 4.66 -9.45
CA ARG A 81 16.50 3.66 -8.93
C ARG A 81 15.08 4.25 -8.80
N PRO A 82 14.04 3.50 -9.14
CA PRO A 82 12.68 3.98 -9.00
C PRO A 82 12.29 4.15 -7.52
N ILE A 83 11.59 5.23 -7.21
CA ILE A 83 11.00 5.48 -5.91
C ILE A 83 9.60 4.95 -5.90
N ILE A 84 9.35 3.97 -5.03
CA ILE A 84 8.07 3.28 -4.90
C ILE A 84 7.40 3.70 -3.60
N GLY A 85 6.27 4.37 -3.73
CA GLY A 85 5.41 4.71 -2.60
C GLY A 85 4.72 3.48 -2.03
N ILE A 86 4.52 3.44 -0.74
CA ILE A 86 3.70 2.43 -0.06
C ILE A 86 2.58 3.18 0.64
N ALA A 87 1.40 3.15 0.03
CA ALA A 87 0.19 3.73 0.61
C ALA A 87 -0.35 2.77 1.67
N GLN A 88 -0.02 3.05 2.92
CA GLN A 88 -0.25 2.16 4.05
C GLN A 88 -1.55 2.55 4.77
N THR A 89 -2.48 1.60 4.89
CA THR A 89 -3.81 1.77 5.49
C THR A 89 -3.93 1.22 6.91
N GLY A 90 -2.84 0.71 7.49
CA GLY A 90 -2.83 0.15 8.84
C GLY A 90 -3.01 1.24 9.89
N SER A 91 -3.87 0.98 10.87
CA SER A 91 -4.15 1.88 11.97
C SER A 91 -4.81 1.11 13.12
N ASP A 92 -4.60 1.56 14.35
CA ASP A 92 -5.33 1.04 15.51
C ASP A 92 -6.84 1.35 15.43
N LEU A 93 -7.22 2.40 14.68
CA LEU A 93 -8.62 2.75 14.43
C LEU A 93 -9.29 1.81 13.41
N THR A 94 -8.53 1.02 12.69
CA THR A 94 -9.01 0.11 11.65
C THR A 94 -8.49 -1.30 11.92
N PRO A 95 -9.09 -2.06 12.84
CA PRO A 95 -8.55 -3.35 13.27
C PRO A 95 -8.33 -4.35 12.13
N CYS A 96 -9.16 -4.30 11.09
CA CYS A 96 -9.02 -5.15 9.90
C CYS A 96 -7.69 -4.94 9.16
N ASN A 97 -7.15 -3.74 9.23
CA ASN A 97 -5.93 -3.35 8.50
C ASN A 97 -4.71 -3.19 9.42
N ARG A 98 -4.85 -3.45 10.72
CA ARG A 98 -3.76 -3.21 11.67
C ARG A 98 -2.46 -3.93 11.29
N HIS A 99 -2.56 -5.15 10.77
CA HIS A 99 -1.42 -5.94 10.31
C HIS A 99 -0.68 -5.31 9.12
N HIS A 100 -1.27 -4.33 8.44
CA HIS A 100 -0.61 -3.61 7.33
C HIS A 100 0.60 -2.80 7.80
N LEU A 101 0.69 -2.46 9.08
CA LEU A 101 1.90 -1.84 9.65
C LEU A 101 3.12 -2.77 9.51
N GLU A 102 2.94 -4.04 9.83
CA GLU A 102 3.99 -5.07 9.65
C GLU A 102 4.19 -5.43 8.18
N LEU A 103 3.10 -5.52 7.43
CA LEU A 103 3.14 -5.81 6.00
C LEU A 103 3.96 -4.75 5.25
N ALA A 104 3.82 -3.48 5.59
CA ALA A 104 4.58 -2.39 4.97
C ALA A 104 6.10 -2.60 5.11
N GLN A 105 6.58 -3.15 6.24
CA GLN A 105 8.00 -3.44 6.42
C GLN A 105 8.50 -4.54 5.47
N ARG A 106 7.68 -5.56 5.25
CA ARG A 106 7.98 -6.63 4.27
C ARG A 106 7.95 -6.11 2.84
N VAL A 107 6.99 -5.24 2.52
CA VAL A 107 6.92 -4.57 1.22
C VAL A 107 8.15 -3.69 0.99
N LYS A 108 8.62 -2.95 2.00
CA LYS A 108 9.87 -2.18 1.92
C LYS A 108 11.07 -3.07 1.59
N ALA A 109 11.19 -4.21 2.26
CA ALA A 109 12.26 -5.18 1.98
C ALA A 109 12.17 -5.66 0.53
N GLY A 110 11.01 -6.11 0.06
CA GLY A 110 10.81 -6.57 -1.31
C GLY A 110 11.11 -5.50 -2.36
N ILE A 111 10.76 -4.23 -2.12
CA ILE A 111 11.11 -3.12 -3.01
C ILE A 111 12.64 -2.93 -3.07
N ARG A 112 13.33 -3.00 -1.93
CA ARG A 112 14.80 -2.90 -1.88
C ARG A 112 15.47 -4.06 -2.61
N ASP A 113 14.98 -5.28 -2.41
CA ASP A 113 15.49 -6.48 -3.10
C ASP A 113 15.29 -6.40 -4.62
N ALA A 114 14.20 -5.77 -5.05
CA ALA A 114 13.94 -5.48 -6.46
C ALA A 114 14.73 -4.28 -7.02
N GLY A 115 15.56 -3.63 -6.20
CA GLY A 115 16.40 -2.50 -6.59
C GLY A 115 15.72 -1.13 -6.55
N GLY A 116 14.52 -1.01 -5.96
CA GLY A 116 13.82 0.26 -5.77
C GLY A 116 14.13 0.93 -4.43
N ILE A 117 13.63 2.14 -4.25
CA ILE A 117 13.68 2.91 -3.01
C ILE A 117 12.26 3.00 -2.45
N PRO A 118 11.96 2.37 -1.30
CA PRO A 118 10.63 2.41 -0.71
C PRO A 118 10.41 3.70 0.07
N MET A 119 9.25 4.33 -0.12
CA MET A 119 8.76 5.45 0.69
C MET A 119 7.34 5.16 1.17
N GLU A 120 7.19 4.92 2.47
CA GLU A 120 5.90 4.67 3.10
C GLU A 120 5.21 5.99 3.47
N PHE A 121 3.91 6.03 3.25
CA PHE A 121 3.06 7.13 3.70
C PHE A 121 1.71 6.59 4.18
N PRO A 122 1.07 7.23 5.19
CA PRO A 122 -0.22 6.82 5.69
C PRO A 122 -1.34 7.21 4.74
N VAL A 123 -2.36 6.37 4.68
CA VAL A 123 -3.65 6.68 4.05
C VAL A 123 -4.70 6.80 5.15
N HIS A 124 -5.73 7.59 4.91
CA HIS A 124 -6.82 7.82 5.87
C HIS A 124 -7.44 6.49 6.33
N PRO A 125 -7.49 6.23 7.66
CA PRO A 125 -8.07 4.99 8.18
C PRO A 125 -9.59 5.01 8.09
N ILE A 126 -10.18 4.01 7.44
CA ILE A 126 -11.63 3.87 7.29
C ILE A 126 -12.08 2.54 7.85
N ALA A 127 -13.02 2.59 8.80
CA ALA A 127 -13.70 1.43 9.33
C ALA A 127 -15.21 1.67 9.31
N GLU A 128 -15.95 0.90 8.53
CA GLU A 128 -17.38 1.13 8.32
C GLU A 128 -18.21 0.99 9.60
N GLN A 129 -17.85 0.06 10.48
CA GLN A 129 -18.54 -0.15 11.75
C GLN A 129 -18.60 1.10 12.62
N SER A 130 -17.67 2.02 12.46
CA SER A 130 -17.58 3.27 13.22
C SER A 130 -18.23 4.46 12.51
N ARG A 131 -18.75 4.26 11.29
CA ARG A 131 -19.31 5.32 10.44
C ARG A 131 -20.79 5.07 10.18
N ARG A 132 -21.63 6.03 10.52
CA ARG A 132 -23.08 5.96 10.33
C ARG A 132 -23.55 7.21 9.57
N PRO A 133 -24.45 7.07 8.61
CA PRO A 133 -25.10 5.84 8.14
C PRO A 133 -24.23 4.98 7.23
N THR A 134 -23.12 5.51 6.71
CA THR A 134 -22.23 4.81 5.76
C THR A 134 -20.85 5.46 5.73
N ALA A 135 -19.84 4.70 5.35
CA ALA A 135 -18.48 5.18 5.10
C ALA A 135 -18.25 5.76 3.70
N ALA A 136 -19.28 5.90 2.87
CA ALA A 136 -19.14 6.32 1.47
C ALA A 136 -18.46 7.68 1.31
N LEU A 137 -18.83 8.67 2.14
CA LEU A 137 -18.20 9.99 2.12
C LEU A 137 -16.74 9.94 2.58
N ASP A 138 -16.45 9.14 3.60
CA ASP A 138 -15.09 8.97 4.12
C ASP A 138 -14.17 8.35 3.05
N ARG A 139 -14.68 7.41 2.25
CA ARG A 139 -13.93 6.82 1.13
C ARG A 139 -13.59 7.88 0.07
N ASN A 140 -14.53 8.76 -0.25
CA ASN A 140 -14.27 9.85 -1.19
C ASN A 140 -13.18 10.79 -0.68
N LEU A 141 -13.18 11.12 0.61
CA LEU A 141 -12.14 11.95 1.22
C LEU A 141 -10.77 11.25 1.19
N ALA A 142 -10.73 9.95 1.51
CA ALA A 142 -9.52 9.17 1.44
C ALA A 142 -8.97 9.07 0.01
N TYR A 143 -9.85 8.87 -0.96
CA TYR A 143 -9.49 8.85 -2.38
C TYR A 143 -8.89 10.18 -2.83
N LEU A 144 -9.52 11.31 -2.50
CA LEU A 144 -9.01 12.63 -2.86
C LEU A 144 -7.63 12.88 -2.26
N GLY A 145 -7.42 12.55 -0.98
CA GLY A 145 -6.12 12.67 -0.34
C GLY A 145 -5.05 11.79 -0.99
N LEU A 146 -5.41 10.56 -1.37
CA LEU A 146 -4.49 9.67 -2.07
C LEU A 146 -4.12 10.21 -3.46
N VAL A 147 -5.10 10.68 -4.22
CA VAL A 147 -4.88 11.29 -5.55
C VAL A 147 -3.96 12.49 -5.44
N GLU A 148 -4.15 13.37 -4.46
CA GLU A 148 -3.29 14.52 -4.22
C GLU A 148 -1.82 14.09 -3.96
N ILE A 149 -1.61 13.09 -3.13
CA ILE A 149 -0.26 12.55 -2.88
C ILE A 149 0.36 12.02 -4.17
N LEU A 150 -0.38 11.21 -4.94
CA LEU A 150 0.13 10.61 -6.16
C LEU A 150 0.45 11.63 -7.25
N HIS A 151 -0.24 12.77 -7.26
CA HIS A 151 0.06 13.87 -8.16
C HIS A 151 1.15 14.81 -7.63
N GLY A 152 1.12 15.12 -6.35
CA GLY A 152 2.03 16.08 -5.73
C GLY A 152 3.45 15.57 -5.51
N TYR A 153 3.61 14.26 -5.27
CA TYR A 153 4.91 13.65 -5.03
C TYR A 153 5.41 12.89 -6.26
N PRO A 154 6.69 13.03 -6.66
CA PRO A 154 7.22 12.39 -7.85
C PRO A 154 7.56 10.92 -7.62
N LEU A 155 6.57 10.13 -7.22
CA LEU A 155 6.68 8.69 -7.10
C LEU A 155 6.69 8.04 -8.50
N ASP A 156 7.54 7.04 -8.68
CA ASP A 156 7.66 6.28 -9.93
C ASP A 156 6.67 5.12 -10.00
N GLY A 157 6.20 4.68 -8.85
CA GLY A 157 5.17 3.66 -8.69
C GLY A 157 4.61 3.68 -7.28
N VAL A 158 3.54 2.92 -7.05
CA VAL A 158 2.91 2.82 -5.74
C VAL A 158 2.42 1.40 -5.49
N VAL A 159 2.56 0.94 -4.25
CA VAL A 159 1.93 -0.25 -3.71
C VAL A 159 0.82 0.21 -2.77
N LEU A 160 -0.41 -0.21 -3.04
CA LEU A 160 -1.56 0.07 -2.19
C LEU A 160 -1.81 -1.14 -1.28
N THR A 161 -1.82 -0.94 0.03
CA THR A 161 -2.22 -1.98 0.97
C THR A 161 -3.71 -1.82 1.26
N THR A 162 -4.51 -2.77 0.83
CA THR A 162 -5.96 -2.75 0.98
C THR A 162 -6.41 -3.94 1.80
N GLY A 163 -7.33 -3.74 2.76
CA GLY A 163 -7.76 -4.80 3.68
C GLY A 163 -9.16 -5.32 3.42
N CYS A 164 -10.06 -4.47 3.03
CA CYS A 164 -11.46 -4.82 2.79
C CYS A 164 -12.07 -3.94 1.70
N ASP A 165 -13.34 -4.14 1.40
CA ASP A 165 -14.10 -3.34 0.45
C ASP A 165 -14.22 -1.84 0.80
N LYS A 166 -13.80 -1.45 1.99
CA LYS A 166 -13.75 -0.03 2.40
C LYS A 166 -12.45 0.66 2.00
N THR A 167 -11.40 -0.11 1.73
CA THR A 167 -10.09 0.39 1.28
C THR A 167 -9.75 -0.02 -0.15
N THR A 168 -10.67 -0.69 -0.83
CA THR A 168 -10.53 -1.13 -2.23
C THR A 168 -11.72 -0.61 -3.04
N PRO A 169 -11.93 0.62 -3.26
CA PRO A 169 -12.88 1.14 -4.24
C PRO A 169 -12.19 1.49 -5.54
#